data_520c72b99f4bf80f6ddce9e498153a33
#
_entry.id   520c72b99f4bf80f6ddce9e498153a33
#
_cell.length_a   1.000
_cell.length_b   1.000
_cell.length_c   1.000
_cell.angle_alpha   90.00
_cell.angle_beta   90.00
_cell.angle_gamma   90.00
#
_symmetry.space_group_name_H-M   'P 1'
#
loop_
_entity.id
_entity.type
_entity.pdbx_description
1 polymer ?
#
loop_
_entity_poly.entity_id
_entity_poly.type
_entity_poly.pdbx_seq_one_letter_code
_entity_poly.pdbx_strand_id
1 'polypeptide(L)'
;TSLGISAQVANLLDPSLLSRLLGTPLTSGFPVLLRIEPPANGGLVFRGVVTLEIHTHNLLYLPATPLRLFSAPLGGTFRDVTTYMGAGSYRVRGRSGGFSEFLILLDLRPVNQVITGKLSYLEQVLDNWAASMPAPLYADLSARLDTIRADFGRGATTTAIQGVDGYLAVVEQGISNMTAIAASKNPGALKLFGRILLPSASIRVAFPPVM
;
A
#
# COMPACT_ATOMS: atom_id res chain seq x y z
N THR A 1 -9.20 -16.56 -19.35
CA THR A 1 -8.24 -15.45 -19.27
C THR A 1 -7.33 -15.73 -18.09
N SER A 2 -6.03 -15.93 -18.34
CA SER A 2 -5.05 -16.24 -17.29
C SER A 2 -4.30 -14.96 -16.91
N LEU A 3 -4.04 -14.80 -15.59
CA LEU A 3 -3.18 -13.76 -15.06
C LEU A 3 -1.72 -14.17 -15.26
N GLY A 4 -0.89 -13.28 -15.78
CA GLY A 4 0.56 -13.47 -15.85
C GLY A 4 1.17 -13.24 -14.48
N ILE A 5 1.75 -14.28 -13.88
CA ILE A 5 2.53 -14.17 -12.64
C ILE A 5 3.90 -14.74 -12.90
N SER A 6 4.94 -13.94 -12.66
CA SER A 6 6.33 -14.37 -12.74
C SER A 6 7.08 -14.03 -11.47
N ALA A 7 8.09 -14.83 -11.16
CA ALA A 7 9.01 -14.63 -10.06
C ALA A 7 10.44 -14.78 -10.59
N GLN A 8 11.29 -13.82 -10.27
CA GLN A 8 12.70 -13.86 -10.65
C GLN A 8 13.59 -13.42 -9.50
N VAL A 9 14.80 -13.95 -9.43
CA VAL A 9 15.80 -13.46 -8.48
C VAL A 9 16.22 -12.06 -8.92
N ALA A 10 16.02 -11.09 -8.02
CA ALA A 10 16.42 -9.71 -8.25
C ALA A 10 17.95 -9.59 -8.21
N ASN A 11 18.53 -8.92 -9.19
CA ASN A 11 19.95 -8.56 -9.13
C ASN A 11 20.14 -7.42 -8.13
N LEU A 12 20.82 -7.71 -7.02
CA LEU A 12 21.07 -6.75 -5.94
C LEU A 12 21.98 -5.58 -6.35
N LEU A 13 22.63 -5.68 -7.49
CA LEU A 13 23.55 -4.67 -8.03
C LEU A 13 22.99 -3.96 -9.28
N ASP A 14 21.73 -4.25 -9.67
CA ASP A 14 21.12 -3.60 -10.83
C ASP A 14 20.76 -2.13 -10.51
N PRO A 15 21.47 -1.14 -11.12
CA PRO A 15 21.23 0.26 -10.85
C PRO A 15 19.81 0.70 -11.21
N SER A 16 19.20 0.07 -12.22
CA SER A 16 17.83 0.38 -12.64
C SER A 16 16.80 -0.02 -11.59
N LEU A 17 17.01 -1.14 -10.91
CA LEU A 17 16.20 -1.56 -9.78
C LEU A 17 16.49 -0.69 -8.56
N LEU A 18 17.76 -0.48 -8.21
CA LEU A 18 18.16 0.26 -7.02
C LEU A 18 17.63 1.70 -7.00
N SER A 19 17.62 2.39 -8.15
CA SER A 19 17.08 3.74 -8.27
C SER A 19 15.58 3.84 -7.92
N ARG A 20 14.86 2.73 -8.01
CA ARG A 20 13.42 2.63 -7.73
C ARG A 20 13.10 2.34 -6.27
N LEU A 21 14.11 1.96 -5.46
CA LEU A 21 13.93 1.53 -4.06
C LEU A 21 13.98 2.67 -3.05
N LEU A 22 14.25 3.90 -3.47
CA LEU A 22 14.33 5.10 -2.61
C LEU A 22 15.25 4.91 -1.37
N GLY A 23 16.36 4.19 -1.53
CA GLY A 23 17.32 3.91 -0.46
C GLY A 23 16.91 2.78 0.50
N THR A 24 15.84 2.05 0.20
CA THR A 24 15.39 0.89 0.99
C THR A 24 16.12 -0.36 0.50
N PRO A 25 17.01 -0.99 1.30
CA PRO A 25 17.82 -2.10 0.81
C PRO A 25 17.02 -3.39 0.60
N LEU A 26 17.43 -4.17 -0.40
CA LEU A 26 16.97 -5.54 -0.61
C LEU A 26 17.50 -6.46 0.49
N THR A 27 16.67 -7.44 0.89
CA THR A 27 17.15 -8.52 1.76
C THR A 27 17.76 -9.65 0.93
N SER A 28 18.96 -10.08 1.29
CA SER A 28 19.62 -11.23 0.65
C SER A 28 18.91 -12.56 0.92
N GLY A 29 18.14 -12.64 2.01
CA GLY A 29 17.41 -13.86 2.37
C GLY A 29 16.22 -14.18 1.47
N PHE A 30 15.67 -13.18 0.77
CA PHE A 30 14.57 -13.35 -0.19
C PHE A 30 14.61 -12.27 -1.27
N PRO A 31 15.61 -12.27 -2.15
CA PRO A 31 15.76 -11.28 -3.23
C PRO A 31 14.87 -11.67 -4.42
N VAL A 32 13.57 -11.83 -4.21
CA VAL A 32 12.64 -12.29 -5.26
C VAL A 32 11.73 -11.15 -5.67
N LEU A 33 11.84 -10.75 -6.94
CA LEU A 33 10.92 -9.84 -7.61
C LEU A 33 9.74 -10.64 -8.15
N LEU A 34 8.57 -10.42 -7.57
CA LEU A 34 7.32 -10.93 -8.10
C LEU A 34 6.71 -9.90 -9.04
N ARG A 35 6.23 -10.33 -10.19
CA ARG A 35 5.56 -9.47 -11.16
C ARG A 35 4.19 -10.07 -11.50
N ILE A 36 3.17 -9.22 -11.44
CA ILE A 36 1.81 -9.54 -11.86
C ILE A 36 1.51 -8.66 -13.06
N GLU A 37 1.33 -9.28 -14.21
CA GLU A 37 1.16 -8.61 -15.52
C GLU A 37 -0.23 -8.90 -16.11
N PRO A 38 -0.73 -8.01 -17.01
CA PRO A 38 -1.89 -8.33 -17.79
C PRO A 38 -1.59 -9.51 -18.71
N PRO A 39 -2.61 -10.33 -19.03
CA PRO A 39 -2.44 -11.36 -20.07
C PRO A 39 -2.04 -10.70 -21.39
N ALA A 40 -1.21 -11.40 -22.18
CA ALA A 40 -0.68 -10.90 -23.45
C ALA A 40 -1.77 -10.40 -24.42
N ASN A 41 -2.96 -11.01 -24.36
CA ASN A 41 -4.12 -10.64 -25.18
C ASN A 41 -4.99 -9.53 -24.58
N GLY A 42 -4.59 -8.94 -23.44
CA GLY A 42 -5.34 -7.90 -22.75
C GLY A 42 -6.66 -8.39 -22.11
N GLY A 43 -7.56 -7.46 -21.83
CA GLY A 43 -8.93 -7.77 -21.39
C GLY A 43 -9.12 -8.02 -19.90
N LEU A 44 -8.05 -8.13 -19.09
CA LEU A 44 -8.16 -8.21 -17.64
C LEU A 44 -7.98 -6.82 -17.01
N VAL A 45 -8.95 -6.43 -16.21
CA VAL A 45 -8.89 -5.22 -15.38
C VAL A 45 -9.30 -5.55 -13.95
N PHE A 46 -8.65 -4.91 -12.99
CA PHE A 46 -9.04 -5.03 -11.59
C PHE A 46 -10.30 -4.17 -11.35
N ARG A 47 -11.35 -4.77 -10.82
CA ARG A 47 -12.56 -4.07 -10.40
C ARG A 47 -12.53 -3.65 -8.92
N GLY A 48 -11.42 -3.86 -8.25
CA GLY A 48 -11.22 -3.54 -6.84
C GLY A 48 -9.77 -3.77 -6.42
N VAL A 49 -9.58 -3.93 -5.13
CA VAL A 49 -8.28 -4.17 -4.52
C VAL A 49 -8.10 -5.67 -4.32
N VAL A 50 -6.94 -6.18 -4.72
CA VAL A 50 -6.52 -7.56 -4.45
C VAL A 50 -5.54 -7.59 -3.29
N THR A 51 -5.60 -8.63 -2.48
CA THR A 51 -4.61 -8.91 -1.45
C THR A 51 -3.60 -9.89 -1.99
N LEU A 52 -2.32 -9.53 -1.89
CA LEU A 52 -1.20 -10.43 -2.11
C LEU A 52 -0.65 -10.86 -0.75
N GLU A 53 -0.46 -12.15 -0.56
CA GLU A 53 0.27 -12.70 0.57
C GLU A 53 1.53 -13.40 0.06
N ILE A 54 2.68 -13.08 0.67
CA ILE A 54 3.93 -13.82 0.50
C ILE A 54 4.22 -14.53 1.82
N HIS A 55 4.38 -15.84 1.73
CA HIS A 55 4.81 -16.69 2.83
C HIS A 55 6.13 -17.35 2.44
N THR A 56 7.17 -17.15 3.24
CA THR A 56 8.49 -17.72 2.96
C THR A 56 9.16 -18.23 4.22
N HIS A 57 9.82 -19.38 4.10
CA HIS A 57 10.66 -19.98 5.14
C HIS A 57 12.08 -19.41 5.15
N ASN A 58 12.45 -18.63 4.11
CA ASN A 58 13.79 -18.06 3.97
C ASN A 58 14.01 -16.81 4.82
N LEU A 59 12.95 -16.27 5.42
CA LEU A 59 13.02 -15.10 6.30
C LEU A 59 12.42 -15.45 7.66
N LEU A 60 13.11 -15.06 8.72
CA LEU A 60 12.61 -15.21 10.08
C LEU A 60 11.68 -14.05 10.43
N TYR A 61 10.51 -14.37 10.99
CA TYR A 61 9.67 -13.38 11.62
C TYR A 61 10.18 -13.07 13.03
N LEU A 62 10.44 -11.81 13.28
CA LEU A 62 10.69 -11.26 14.61
C LEU A 62 9.65 -10.16 14.88
N PRO A 63 9.14 -10.01 16.11
CA PRO A 63 8.41 -8.81 16.49
C PRO A 63 9.25 -7.57 16.15
N ALA A 64 8.66 -6.53 15.62
CA ALA A 64 9.36 -5.32 15.16
C ALA A 64 10.35 -5.53 13.99
N THR A 65 10.24 -6.64 13.22
CA THR A 65 11.04 -6.82 12.01
C THR A 65 10.91 -5.61 11.08
N PRO A 66 12.03 -5.12 10.48
CA PRO A 66 11.98 -4.05 9.48
C PRO A 66 11.56 -4.53 8.09
N LEU A 67 11.31 -5.83 7.91
CA LEU A 67 10.88 -6.38 6.64
C LEU A 67 9.47 -5.87 6.28
N ARG A 68 9.31 -5.37 5.05
CA ARG A 68 8.03 -4.85 4.54
C ARG A 68 7.82 -5.31 3.11
N LEU A 69 6.56 -5.42 2.71
CA LEU A 69 6.17 -5.67 1.33
C LEU A 69 6.04 -4.34 0.59
N PHE A 70 6.85 -4.19 -0.43
CA PHE A 70 6.79 -3.03 -1.32
C PHE A 70 6.17 -3.42 -2.65
N SER A 71 5.45 -2.49 -3.24
CA SER A 71 4.88 -2.62 -4.58
C SER A 71 5.21 -1.41 -5.43
N ALA A 72 5.36 -1.64 -6.72
CA ALA A 72 5.51 -0.61 -7.74
C ALA A 72 4.63 -0.92 -8.95
N PRO A 73 4.09 0.08 -9.66
CA PRO A 73 3.69 -0.12 -11.04
C PRO A 73 4.87 -0.66 -11.86
N LEU A 74 4.61 -1.37 -12.95
CA LEU A 74 5.69 -1.89 -13.81
C LEU A 74 6.68 -0.77 -14.17
N GLY A 75 7.95 -0.94 -13.78
CA GLY A 75 8.99 0.07 -13.98
C GLY A 75 8.93 1.30 -13.07
N GLY A 76 7.94 1.42 -12.18
CA GLY A 76 7.76 2.55 -11.27
C GLY A 76 8.53 2.44 -9.96
N THR A 77 8.38 3.43 -9.09
CA THR A 77 8.99 3.50 -7.76
C THR A 77 8.28 2.60 -6.76
N PHE A 78 9.04 1.84 -5.99
CA PHE A 78 8.52 0.95 -4.95
C PHE A 78 8.05 1.75 -3.72
N ARG A 79 6.86 1.36 -3.22
CA ARG A 79 6.26 1.92 -2.01
C ARG A 79 5.81 0.80 -1.08
N ASP A 80 5.95 1.00 0.22
CA ASP A 80 5.46 0.06 1.23
C ASP A 80 3.93 -0.04 1.18
N VAL A 81 3.47 -1.26 0.92
CA VAL A 81 2.04 -1.63 0.85
C VAL A 81 1.65 -2.66 1.92
N THR A 82 2.51 -2.88 2.91
CA THR A 82 2.30 -3.84 3.98
C THR A 82 1.02 -3.52 4.74
N THR A 83 0.13 -4.50 4.85
CA THR A 83 -1.10 -4.40 5.66
C THR A 83 -1.13 -5.42 6.80
N TYR A 84 -0.25 -6.41 6.78
CA TYR A 84 -0.13 -7.42 7.81
C TYR A 84 1.24 -8.08 7.78
N MET A 85 1.75 -8.42 8.96
CA MET A 85 2.92 -9.29 9.13
C MET A 85 2.60 -10.32 10.22
N GLY A 86 3.00 -11.56 10.01
CA GLY A 86 2.66 -12.66 10.92
C GLY A 86 3.80 -13.63 11.16
N ALA A 87 3.71 -14.31 12.31
CA ALA A 87 4.64 -15.33 12.78
C ALA A 87 4.46 -16.67 12.03
N GLY A 88 5.38 -17.61 12.28
CA GLY A 88 5.39 -18.93 11.65
C GLY A 88 6.10 -18.89 10.30
N SER A 89 7.44 -18.68 10.28
CA SER A 89 8.16 -18.15 9.12
C SER A 89 7.74 -16.71 8.83
N TYR A 90 8.29 -16.06 7.82
CA TYR A 90 7.87 -14.70 7.51
C TYR A 90 6.64 -14.72 6.60
N ARG A 91 5.57 -14.09 7.05
CA ARG A 91 4.33 -13.93 6.30
C ARG A 91 3.98 -12.45 6.22
N VAL A 92 3.81 -11.94 5.01
CA VAL A 92 3.47 -10.53 4.78
C VAL A 92 2.32 -10.42 3.80
N ARG A 93 1.37 -9.53 4.09
CA ARG A 93 0.30 -9.17 3.18
C ARG A 93 0.42 -7.72 2.76
N GLY A 94 0.03 -7.47 1.52
CA GLY A 94 -0.16 -6.14 0.98
C GLY A 94 -1.35 -6.12 0.04
N ARG A 95 -1.77 -4.91 -0.32
CA ARG A 95 -2.88 -4.71 -1.24
C ARG A 95 -2.40 -4.01 -2.51
N SER A 96 -3.00 -4.35 -3.65
CA SER A 96 -2.77 -3.68 -4.94
C SER A 96 -4.09 -3.52 -5.70
N GLY A 97 -4.24 -2.40 -6.38
CA GLY A 97 -5.38 -2.13 -7.27
C GLY A 97 -5.04 -2.28 -8.75
N GLY A 98 -3.90 -2.87 -9.09
CA GLY A 98 -3.45 -2.97 -10.48
C GLY A 98 -2.31 -3.97 -10.67
N PHE A 99 -1.87 -4.08 -11.92
CA PHE A 99 -0.67 -4.83 -12.28
C PHE A 99 0.55 -4.15 -11.68
N SER A 100 1.40 -4.94 -11.04
CA SER A 100 2.46 -4.41 -10.18
C SER A 100 3.61 -5.39 -10.05
N GLU A 101 4.75 -4.84 -9.64
CA GLU A 101 5.91 -5.56 -9.14
C GLU A 101 5.91 -5.52 -7.61
N PHE A 102 6.41 -6.58 -6.97
CA PHE A 102 6.46 -6.72 -5.52
C PHE A 102 7.82 -7.22 -5.07
N LEU A 103 8.33 -6.64 -3.97
CA LEU A 103 9.58 -7.01 -3.31
C LEU A 103 9.38 -6.99 -1.79
N ILE A 104 10.09 -7.87 -1.07
CA ILE A 104 10.29 -7.72 0.37
C ILE A 104 11.59 -6.94 0.57
N LEU A 105 11.49 -5.78 1.21
CA LEU A 105 12.60 -4.88 1.47
C LEU A 105 12.79 -4.66 2.98
N LEU A 106 14.00 -4.21 3.36
CA LEU A 106 14.31 -3.79 4.73
C LEU A 106 14.03 -2.28 4.86
N ASP A 107 12.94 -1.91 5.52
CA ASP A 107 12.67 -0.50 5.81
C ASP A 107 13.33 -0.11 7.13
N LEU A 108 14.55 0.42 7.04
CA LEU A 108 15.37 0.84 8.16
C LEU A 108 15.17 2.32 8.54
N ARG A 109 14.26 3.00 7.87
CA ARG A 109 13.95 4.40 8.19
C ARG A 109 13.31 4.52 9.58
N PRO A 110 13.55 5.62 10.30
CA PRO A 110 12.83 5.89 11.55
C PRO A 110 11.32 5.85 11.34
N VAL A 111 10.58 5.28 12.29
CA VAL A 111 9.13 5.07 12.20
C VAL A 111 8.37 6.37 11.92
N ASN A 112 8.77 7.47 12.56
CA ASN A 112 8.17 8.79 12.33
C ASN A 112 8.37 9.26 10.88
N GLN A 113 9.53 9.03 10.28
CA GLN A 113 9.79 9.35 8.87
C GLN A 113 8.91 8.51 7.94
N VAL A 114 8.76 7.21 8.24
CA VAL A 114 7.90 6.32 7.46
C VAL A 114 6.44 6.79 7.52
N ILE A 115 5.92 7.07 8.72
CA ILE A 115 4.54 7.52 8.90
C ILE A 115 4.31 8.85 8.21
N THR A 116 5.18 9.86 8.44
CA THR A 116 5.07 11.16 7.78
C THR A 116 5.08 11.03 6.26
N GLY A 117 6.00 10.21 5.72
CA GLY A 117 6.07 9.97 4.27
C GLY A 117 4.81 9.32 3.70
N LYS A 118 4.20 8.38 4.44
CA LYS A 118 2.93 7.74 4.04
C LYS A 118 1.76 8.73 4.10
N LEU A 119 1.68 9.58 5.13
CA LEU A 119 0.65 10.61 5.25
C LEU A 119 0.76 11.62 4.11
N SER A 120 1.97 12.09 3.79
CA SER A 120 2.19 13.01 2.66
C SER A 120 1.86 12.36 1.30
N TYR A 121 2.17 11.08 1.14
CA TYR A 121 1.79 10.37 -0.08
C TYR A 121 0.27 10.20 -0.21
N LEU A 122 -0.43 9.90 0.90
CA LEU A 122 -1.89 9.80 0.92
C LEU A 122 -2.54 11.13 0.54
N GLU A 123 -2.01 12.26 1.04
CA GLU A 123 -2.46 13.61 0.65
C GLU A 123 -2.29 13.84 -0.86
N GLN A 124 -1.10 13.57 -1.42
CA GLN A 124 -0.88 13.68 -2.85
C GLN A 124 -1.87 12.84 -3.67
N VAL A 125 -2.15 11.62 -3.21
CA VAL A 125 -3.14 10.77 -3.89
C VAL A 125 -4.54 11.37 -3.80
N LEU A 126 -4.93 11.90 -2.64
CA LEU A 126 -6.22 12.52 -2.42
C LEU A 126 -6.39 13.75 -3.33
N ASP A 127 -5.39 14.63 -3.37
CA ASP A 127 -5.39 15.86 -4.18
C ASP A 127 -5.44 15.57 -5.69
N ASN A 128 -4.65 14.60 -6.14
CA ASN A 128 -4.65 14.18 -7.55
C ASN A 128 -6.01 13.67 -8.04
N TRP A 129 -6.86 13.23 -7.11
CA TRP A 129 -8.19 12.71 -7.42
C TRP A 129 -9.33 13.61 -6.98
N ALA A 130 -9.05 14.79 -6.41
CA ALA A 130 -10.04 15.75 -5.89
C ALA A 130 -11.16 16.03 -6.91
N ALA A 131 -10.79 16.31 -8.17
CA ALA A 131 -11.76 16.58 -9.24
C ALA A 131 -12.63 15.37 -9.65
N SER A 132 -12.24 14.15 -9.23
CA SER A 132 -12.93 12.89 -9.59
C SER A 132 -13.84 12.37 -8.48
N MET A 133 -13.90 13.05 -7.33
CA MET A 133 -14.73 12.66 -6.20
C MET A 133 -15.73 13.74 -5.81
N PRO A 134 -16.82 13.38 -5.12
CA PRO A 134 -17.76 14.37 -4.58
C PRO A 134 -17.03 15.33 -3.62
N ALA A 135 -17.26 16.64 -3.79
CA ALA A 135 -16.60 17.67 -2.99
C ALA A 135 -16.78 17.48 -1.45
N PRO A 136 -17.95 17.07 -0.93
CA PRO A 136 -18.10 16.80 0.50
C PRO A 136 -17.22 15.62 0.98
N LEU A 137 -17.02 14.59 0.16
CA LEU A 137 -16.18 13.45 0.50
C LEU A 137 -14.69 13.84 0.52
N TYR A 138 -14.26 14.62 -0.48
CA TYR A 138 -12.90 15.16 -0.49
C TYR A 138 -12.62 15.99 0.77
N ALA A 139 -13.53 16.91 1.12
CA ALA A 139 -13.41 17.76 2.29
C ALA A 139 -13.34 16.93 3.61
N ASP A 140 -14.19 15.90 3.76
CA ASP A 140 -14.16 15.03 4.94
C ASP A 140 -12.86 14.25 5.03
N LEU A 141 -12.40 13.63 3.94
CA LEU A 141 -11.14 12.89 3.92
C LEU A 141 -9.92 13.78 4.17
N SER A 142 -9.90 14.99 3.60
CA SER A 142 -8.83 15.96 3.83
C SER A 142 -8.78 16.40 5.30
N ALA A 143 -9.90 16.78 5.89
CA ALA A 143 -9.98 17.18 7.30
C ALA A 143 -9.56 16.07 8.26
N ARG A 144 -9.93 14.82 7.97
CA ARG A 144 -9.47 13.63 8.75
C ARG A 144 -7.97 13.46 8.66
N LEU A 145 -7.40 13.60 7.46
CA LEU A 145 -5.96 13.46 7.25
C LEU A 145 -5.18 14.53 8.01
N ASP A 146 -5.65 15.78 8.00
CA ASP A 146 -5.06 16.87 8.77
C ASP A 146 -5.11 16.59 10.29
N THR A 147 -6.24 16.06 10.77
CA THR A 147 -6.37 15.65 12.17
C THR A 147 -5.39 14.55 12.55
N ILE A 148 -5.28 13.50 11.74
CA ILE A 148 -4.32 12.40 11.95
C ILE A 148 -2.88 12.94 12.00
N ARG A 149 -2.54 13.85 11.09
CA ARG A 149 -1.22 14.48 11.01
C ARG A 149 -0.92 15.33 12.26
N ALA A 150 -1.89 16.12 12.71
CA ALA A 150 -1.76 16.92 13.92
C ALA A 150 -1.61 16.04 15.17
N ASP A 151 -2.40 14.97 15.29
CA ASP A 151 -2.32 14.03 16.40
C ASP A 151 -0.96 13.33 16.43
N PHE A 152 -0.50 12.85 15.30
CA PHE A 152 0.81 12.23 15.19
C PHE A 152 1.94 13.21 15.52
N GLY A 153 1.87 14.44 15.00
CA GLY A 153 2.87 15.50 15.22
C GLY A 153 3.03 15.91 16.69
N ARG A 154 1.96 15.85 17.48
CA ARG A 154 2.01 16.11 18.94
C ARG A 154 2.25 14.85 19.79
N GLY A 155 2.53 13.70 19.18
CA GLY A 155 2.81 12.44 19.89
C GLY A 155 1.55 11.71 20.40
N ALA A 156 0.35 12.13 20.03
CA ALA A 156 -0.90 11.46 20.39
C ALA A 156 -1.13 10.21 19.53
N THR A 157 -0.22 9.24 19.63
CA THR A 157 -0.15 8.07 18.75
C THR A 157 -1.44 7.25 18.74
N THR A 158 -2.05 7.00 19.90
CA THR A 158 -3.31 6.24 20.00
C THR A 158 -4.44 6.94 19.24
N THR A 159 -4.56 8.27 19.40
CA THR A 159 -5.59 9.07 18.72
C THR A 159 -5.34 9.09 17.21
N ALA A 160 -4.08 9.24 16.79
CA ALA A 160 -3.70 9.17 15.37
C ALA A 160 -4.08 7.81 14.77
N ILE A 161 -3.83 6.70 15.47
CA ILE A 161 -4.23 5.35 15.04
C ILE A 161 -5.75 5.25 14.86
N GLN A 162 -6.53 5.72 15.85
CA GLN A 162 -7.99 5.74 15.75
C GLN A 162 -8.48 6.60 14.59
N GLY A 163 -7.80 7.73 14.35
CA GLY A 163 -8.04 8.57 13.17
C GLY A 163 -7.83 7.82 11.86
N VAL A 164 -6.74 7.04 11.75
CA VAL A 164 -6.46 6.19 10.56
C VAL A 164 -7.52 5.11 10.39
N ASP A 165 -7.95 4.45 11.47
CA ASP A 165 -9.00 3.44 11.42
C ASP A 165 -10.34 4.07 10.94
N GLY A 166 -10.69 5.27 11.44
CA GLY A 166 -11.85 6.02 10.99
C GLY A 166 -11.76 6.49 9.55
N TYR A 167 -10.57 6.90 9.09
CA TYR A 167 -10.32 7.25 7.69
C TYR A 167 -10.55 6.04 6.78
N LEU A 168 -9.99 4.88 7.15
CA LEU A 168 -10.16 3.62 6.42
C LEU A 168 -11.64 3.23 6.28
N ALA A 169 -12.41 3.34 7.37
CA ALA A 169 -13.84 3.03 7.36
C ALA A 169 -14.62 3.90 6.36
N VAL A 170 -14.31 5.20 6.27
CA VAL A 170 -14.94 6.11 5.29
C VAL A 170 -14.58 5.70 3.86
N VAL A 171 -13.32 5.37 3.59
CA VAL A 171 -12.86 4.94 2.26
C VAL A 171 -13.52 3.62 1.87
N GLU A 172 -13.58 2.63 2.78
CA GLU A 172 -14.20 1.32 2.54
C GLU A 172 -15.72 1.45 2.32
N GLN A 173 -16.40 2.31 3.07
CA GLN A 173 -17.81 2.62 2.86
C GLN A 173 -18.04 3.27 1.49
N GLY A 174 -17.15 4.19 1.09
CA GLY A 174 -17.18 4.81 -0.23
C GLY A 174 -17.04 3.78 -1.35
N ILE A 175 -16.12 2.81 -1.20
CA ILE A 175 -15.98 1.67 -2.14
C ILE A 175 -17.28 0.86 -2.22
N SER A 176 -17.85 0.51 -1.09
CA SER A 176 -19.07 -0.30 -1.01
C SER A 176 -20.24 0.42 -1.68
N ASN A 177 -20.44 1.69 -1.40
CA ASN A 177 -21.49 2.52 -2.00
C ASN A 177 -21.30 2.65 -3.52
N MET A 178 -20.06 2.82 -3.99
CA MET A 178 -19.78 2.93 -5.42
C MET A 178 -19.85 1.58 -6.13
N THR A 179 -19.52 0.48 -5.49
CA THR A 179 -19.70 -0.86 -6.08
C THR A 179 -21.18 -1.12 -6.35
N ALA A 180 -22.06 -0.69 -5.45
CA ALA A 180 -23.50 -0.75 -5.66
C ALA A 180 -23.98 0.13 -6.84
N ILE A 181 -23.33 1.30 -7.07
CA ILE A 181 -23.65 2.23 -8.14
C ILE A 181 -22.92 1.87 -9.45
N ALA A 182 -21.65 1.43 -9.38
CA ALA A 182 -20.79 1.13 -10.54
C ALA A 182 -21.10 -0.22 -11.20
N ALA A 183 -21.87 -1.07 -10.56
CA ALA A 183 -22.50 -2.19 -11.28
C ALA A 183 -23.28 -1.69 -12.52
N SER A 184 -23.55 -0.39 -12.62
CA SER A 184 -24.29 0.20 -13.71
C SER A 184 -23.53 1.19 -14.61
N LYS A 185 -22.56 2.01 -14.17
CA LYS A 185 -22.14 3.15 -15.04
C LYS A 185 -20.71 3.72 -14.96
N ASN A 186 -19.81 3.39 -14.00
CA ASN A 186 -18.50 4.06 -13.97
C ASN A 186 -17.31 3.23 -13.43
N PRO A 187 -16.52 2.56 -14.28
CA PRO A 187 -15.35 1.77 -13.87
C PRO A 187 -14.18 2.63 -13.34
N GLY A 188 -14.18 3.94 -13.57
CA GLY A 188 -13.13 4.84 -13.09
C GLY A 188 -13.16 5.06 -11.59
N ALA A 189 -14.34 5.07 -10.99
CA ALA A 189 -14.52 5.31 -9.57
C ALA A 189 -13.92 4.21 -8.68
N LEU A 190 -13.99 2.94 -9.08
CA LEU A 190 -13.39 1.82 -8.35
C LEU A 190 -11.85 1.91 -8.31
N LYS A 191 -11.23 2.41 -9.39
CA LYS A 191 -9.78 2.65 -9.41
C LYS A 191 -9.36 3.75 -8.44
N LEU A 192 -10.19 4.78 -8.30
CA LEU A 192 -9.96 5.89 -7.39
C LEU A 192 -9.84 5.41 -5.93
N PHE A 193 -10.87 4.72 -5.44
CA PHE A 193 -10.89 4.27 -4.04
C PHE A 193 -9.82 3.24 -3.73
N GLY A 194 -9.53 2.33 -4.66
CA GLY A 194 -8.39 1.41 -4.53
C GLY A 194 -7.07 2.15 -4.34
N ARG A 195 -6.86 3.27 -5.04
CA ARG A 195 -5.63 4.08 -4.90
C ARG A 195 -5.55 4.85 -3.58
N ILE A 196 -6.67 5.24 -3.00
CA ILE A 196 -6.72 5.89 -1.68
C ILE A 196 -6.61 4.83 -0.56
N LEU A 197 -7.30 3.71 -0.68
CA LEU A 197 -7.29 2.64 0.30
C LEU A 197 -5.88 2.05 0.52
N LEU A 198 -5.10 1.89 -0.55
CA LEU A 198 -3.78 1.26 -0.49
C LEU A 198 -2.81 1.99 0.45
N PRO A 199 -2.56 3.30 0.31
CA PRO A 199 -1.66 4.01 1.22
C PRO A 199 -2.23 4.10 2.64
N SER A 200 -3.55 4.32 2.82
CA SER A 200 -4.14 4.46 4.15
C SER A 200 -4.05 3.16 4.97
N ALA A 201 -4.31 1.99 4.36
CA ALA A 201 -4.17 0.70 5.05
C ALA A 201 -2.72 0.42 5.48
N SER A 202 -1.72 0.83 4.70
CA SER A 202 -0.32 0.63 5.05
C SER A 202 0.17 1.58 6.15
N ILE A 203 -0.47 2.74 6.35
CA ILE A 203 -0.17 3.67 7.45
C ILE A 203 -0.44 2.98 8.79
N ARG A 204 -1.55 2.27 8.94
CA ARG A 204 -1.93 1.61 10.20
C ARG A 204 -0.87 0.64 10.71
N VAL A 205 -0.23 -0.11 9.80
CA VAL A 205 0.83 -1.08 10.14
C VAL A 205 2.17 -0.41 10.47
N ALA A 206 2.38 0.83 10.03
CA ALA A 206 3.59 1.57 10.33
C ALA A 206 3.63 2.09 11.79
N PHE A 207 2.46 2.25 12.43
CA PHE A 207 2.41 2.60 13.84
C PHE A 207 2.90 1.45 14.73
N PRO A 208 3.66 1.75 15.79
CA PRO A 208 4.05 0.73 16.78
C PRO A 208 2.80 0.12 17.42
N PRO A 209 2.89 -1.15 17.88
CA PRO A 209 1.81 -1.73 18.65
C PRO A 209 1.56 -0.89 19.90
N VAL A 210 0.29 -0.61 20.19
CA VAL A 210 -0.12 0.03 21.45
C VAL A 210 0.04 -1.03 22.52
N MET A 211 0.95 -0.81 23.48
CA MET A 211 1.11 -1.65 24.67
C MET A 211 -0.02 -1.43 25.67
#